data_c1a98f171e1f1c4fbb90b77549e91b0c
#
_entry.id   c1a98f171e1f1c4fbb90b77549e91b0c
#
_cell.length_a   1.000
_cell.length_b   1.000
_cell.length_c   1.000
_cell.angle_alpha   90.00
_cell.angle_beta   90.00
_cell.angle_gamma   90.00
#
_symmetry.space_group_name_H-M   'P 1'
#
loop_
_entity.id
_entity.type
_entity.pdbx_description
1 polymer ?
#
loop_
_entity_poly.entity_id
_entity_poly.type
_entity_poly.pdbx_seq_one_letter_code
_entity_poly.pdbx_strand_id
1 'polypeptide(L)'
;MAEYFAAIDPRSVGRWQEKLLLGFSAENQECFDQRWADLRPFAEAGWFVYVALSPLLEHVTLPPDFVALGQRTWVIVYGECNRWDRASCRPMKANWVRAICDQCTPAGIPFFLRGMPTGKHIPPDLTNLREFPKL
;
A
#
# COMPACT_ATOMS: atom_id res chain seq x y z
N MET A 1 6.41 3.07 -16.88
CA MET A 1 6.28 1.85 -16.05
C MET A 1 5.25 0.90 -16.64
N ALA A 2 4.05 1.36 -17.03
CA ALA A 2 3.03 0.52 -17.69
C ALA A 2 3.55 -0.24 -18.93
N GLU A 3 4.29 0.40 -19.82
CA GLU A 3 4.87 -0.24 -21.01
C GLU A 3 5.87 -1.35 -20.67
N TYR A 4 6.65 -1.18 -19.60
CA TYR A 4 7.59 -2.20 -19.14
C TYR A 4 6.86 -3.43 -18.58
N PHE A 5 5.83 -3.24 -17.78
CA PHE A 5 5.04 -4.35 -17.24
C PHE A 5 4.15 -5.01 -18.28
N ALA A 6 3.65 -4.27 -19.28
CA ALA A 6 2.89 -4.83 -20.40
C ALA A 6 3.73 -5.75 -21.28
N ALA A 7 5.06 -5.57 -21.31
CA ALA A 7 5.99 -6.40 -22.06
C ALA A 7 6.39 -7.70 -21.34
N ILE A 8 6.11 -7.82 -20.03
CA ILE A 8 6.43 -9.01 -19.24
C ILE A 8 5.17 -9.87 -19.10
N ASP A 9 5.18 -11.06 -19.69
CA ASP A 9 4.15 -12.06 -19.38
C ASP A 9 4.33 -12.50 -17.90
N PRO A 10 3.37 -12.23 -17.01
CA PRO A 10 3.45 -12.60 -15.59
C PRO A 10 3.69 -14.11 -15.37
N ARG A 11 3.30 -14.94 -16.31
CA ARG A 11 3.45 -16.41 -16.23
C ARG A 11 4.86 -16.90 -16.57
N SER A 12 5.62 -16.10 -17.33
CA SER A 12 6.97 -16.50 -17.79
C SER A 12 8.03 -16.44 -16.70
N VAL A 13 7.76 -15.75 -15.57
CA VAL A 13 8.71 -15.50 -14.47
C VAL A 13 8.36 -16.28 -13.20
N GLY A 14 7.58 -17.35 -13.31
CA GLY A 14 7.00 -18.10 -12.17
C GLY A 14 7.98 -18.50 -11.05
N ARG A 15 9.23 -18.83 -11.37
CA ARG A 15 10.24 -19.18 -10.35
C ARG A 15 10.66 -18.02 -9.43
N TRP A 16 10.29 -16.78 -9.77
CA TRP A 16 10.57 -15.59 -8.97
C TRP A 16 9.41 -15.20 -8.05
N GLN A 17 8.22 -15.78 -8.26
CA GLN A 17 7.01 -15.45 -7.48
C GLN A 17 7.19 -15.67 -5.99
N GLU A 18 7.96 -16.68 -5.58
CA GLU A 18 8.22 -16.99 -4.17
C GLU A 18 9.28 -16.08 -3.53
N LYS A 19 9.99 -15.30 -4.34
CA LYS A 19 11.16 -14.52 -3.89
C LYS A 19 11.01 -13.02 -4.05
N LEU A 20 10.04 -12.58 -4.84
CA LEU A 20 9.84 -11.17 -5.17
C LEU A 20 8.46 -10.71 -4.76
N LEU A 21 8.42 -9.56 -4.10
CA LEU A 21 7.19 -8.82 -3.84
C LEU A 21 7.12 -7.67 -4.84
N LEU A 22 6.04 -7.61 -5.59
CA LEU A 22 5.80 -6.51 -6.53
C LEU A 22 5.02 -5.42 -5.80
N GLY A 23 5.41 -4.18 -5.95
CA GLY A 23 4.74 -3.10 -5.25
C GLY A 23 4.64 -1.81 -6.03
N PHE A 24 3.68 -1.00 -5.63
CA PHE A 24 3.51 0.35 -6.14
C PHE A 24 3.28 1.33 -4.99
N SER A 25 3.61 2.59 -5.23
CA SER A 25 3.25 3.68 -4.33
C SER A 25 1.99 4.36 -4.85
N ALA A 26 1.18 4.90 -3.96
CA ALA A 26 0.07 5.76 -4.31
C ALA A 26 -0.14 6.81 -3.21
N GLU A 27 -0.35 8.04 -3.62
CA GLU A 27 -0.54 9.17 -2.71
C GLU A 27 -2.02 9.54 -2.56
N ASN A 28 -2.86 9.12 -3.50
CA ASN A 28 -4.29 9.40 -3.58
C ASN A 28 -5.02 8.29 -4.35
N GLN A 29 -6.36 8.39 -4.43
CA GLN A 29 -7.18 7.38 -5.10
C GLN A 29 -6.85 7.24 -6.59
N GLU A 30 -6.70 8.35 -7.31
CA GLU A 30 -6.41 8.33 -8.74
C GLU A 30 -5.11 7.57 -9.03
N CYS A 31 -4.04 7.87 -8.29
CA CYS A 31 -2.76 7.18 -8.42
C CYS A 31 -2.86 5.69 -8.06
N PHE A 32 -3.69 5.36 -7.05
CA PHE A 32 -3.94 3.97 -6.69
C PHE A 32 -4.59 3.22 -7.85
N ASP A 33 -5.69 3.75 -8.38
CA ASP A 33 -6.50 3.09 -9.42
C ASP A 33 -5.68 2.86 -10.70
N GLN A 34 -4.92 3.88 -11.13
CA GLN A 34 -4.06 3.79 -12.30
C GLN A 34 -2.97 2.72 -12.14
N ARG A 35 -2.27 2.72 -11.01
CA ARG A 35 -1.14 1.81 -10.78
C ARG A 35 -1.59 0.40 -10.41
N TRP A 36 -2.74 0.26 -9.75
CA TRP A 36 -3.35 -1.02 -9.50
C TRP A 36 -3.77 -1.72 -10.78
N ALA A 37 -4.33 -1.00 -11.75
CA ALA A 37 -4.68 -1.56 -13.05
C ALA A 37 -3.48 -2.24 -13.75
N ASP A 38 -2.26 -1.67 -13.59
CA ASP A 38 -1.03 -2.25 -14.14
C ASP A 38 -0.54 -3.49 -13.36
N LEU A 39 -0.74 -3.53 -12.05
CA LEU A 39 -0.28 -4.63 -11.20
C LEU A 39 -1.29 -5.78 -11.05
N ARG A 40 -2.57 -5.51 -11.26
CA ARG A 40 -3.63 -6.50 -11.10
C ARG A 40 -3.39 -7.81 -11.86
N PRO A 41 -2.92 -7.83 -13.13
CA PRO A 41 -2.64 -9.07 -13.85
C PRO A 41 -1.59 -9.95 -13.14
N PHE A 42 -0.62 -9.35 -12.46
CA PHE A 42 0.37 -10.07 -11.67
C PHE A 42 -0.24 -10.70 -10.42
N ALA A 43 -1.10 -9.95 -9.72
CA ALA A 43 -1.82 -10.48 -8.56
C ALA A 43 -2.75 -11.64 -8.94
N GLU A 44 -3.45 -11.54 -10.08
CA GLU A 44 -4.27 -12.61 -10.67
C GLU A 44 -3.44 -13.83 -11.07
N ALA A 45 -2.19 -13.62 -11.53
CA ALA A 45 -1.23 -14.67 -11.81
C ALA A 45 -0.56 -15.27 -10.56
N GLY A 46 -0.96 -14.86 -9.34
CA GLY A 46 -0.49 -15.43 -8.08
C GLY A 46 0.71 -14.73 -7.44
N TRP A 47 1.15 -13.58 -7.97
CA TRP A 47 2.21 -12.81 -7.35
C TRP A 47 1.76 -12.16 -6.04
N PHE A 48 2.68 -12.12 -5.07
CA PHE A 48 2.49 -11.27 -3.90
C PHE A 48 2.67 -9.81 -4.30
N VAL A 49 1.65 -8.99 -4.03
CA VAL A 49 1.68 -7.56 -4.35
C VAL A 49 1.54 -6.73 -3.07
N TYR A 50 2.09 -5.50 -3.07
CA TYR A 50 1.88 -4.58 -1.96
C TYR A 50 1.66 -3.16 -2.47
N VAL A 51 0.99 -2.35 -1.66
CA VAL A 51 0.86 -0.92 -1.88
C VAL A 51 1.53 -0.13 -0.75
N ALA A 52 2.30 0.88 -1.12
CA ALA A 52 2.79 1.91 -0.22
C ALA A 52 1.99 3.20 -0.44
N LEU A 53 1.03 3.47 0.44
CA LEU A 53 0.30 4.74 0.48
C LEU A 53 1.22 5.80 1.13
N SER A 54 2.12 6.35 0.33
CA SER A 54 3.24 7.15 0.82
C SER A 54 3.68 8.22 -0.19
N PRO A 55 3.52 9.50 0.13
CA PRO A 55 2.75 10.01 1.27
C PRO A 55 1.24 9.81 1.07
N LEU A 56 0.51 9.45 2.13
CA LEU A 56 -0.95 9.42 2.05
C LEU A 56 -1.50 10.85 2.16
N LEU A 57 -2.15 11.34 1.09
CA LEU A 57 -2.60 12.73 0.95
C LEU A 57 -4.11 12.91 1.00
N GLU A 58 -4.86 11.82 0.85
CA GLU A 58 -6.31 11.80 0.96
C GLU A 58 -6.83 10.44 1.43
N HIS A 59 -8.14 10.33 1.62
CA HIS A 59 -8.79 9.04 1.85
C HIS A 59 -8.66 8.15 0.61
N VAL A 60 -8.31 6.88 0.83
CA VAL A 60 -8.22 5.85 -0.23
C VAL A 60 -9.19 4.71 0.10
N THR A 61 -9.99 4.32 -0.88
CA THR A 61 -10.84 3.13 -0.84
C THR A 61 -10.17 2.03 -1.64
N LEU A 62 -9.89 0.90 -0.98
CA LEU A 62 -9.29 -0.26 -1.63
C LEU A 62 -10.35 -0.96 -2.49
N PRO A 63 -10.10 -1.21 -3.79
CA PRO A 63 -11.09 -1.87 -4.64
C PRO A 63 -11.31 -3.33 -4.21
N PRO A 64 -12.51 -3.88 -4.46
CA PRO A 64 -12.87 -5.23 -4.00
C PRO A 64 -11.94 -6.34 -4.46
N ASP A 65 -11.40 -6.24 -5.66
CA ASP A 65 -10.44 -7.20 -6.22
C ASP A 65 -9.08 -7.14 -5.52
N PHE A 66 -8.64 -5.96 -5.07
CA PHE A 66 -7.46 -5.81 -4.21
C PHE A 66 -7.72 -6.39 -2.81
N VAL A 67 -8.87 -6.07 -2.21
CA VAL A 67 -9.27 -6.58 -0.89
C VAL A 67 -9.38 -8.11 -0.89
N ALA A 68 -9.87 -8.71 -1.98
CA ALA A 68 -9.99 -10.16 -2.13
C ALA A 68 -8.65 -10.92 -2.12
N LEU A 69 -7.52 -10.25 -2.26
CA LEU A 69 -6.20 -10.87 -2.14
C LEU A 69 -5.89 -11.35 -0.71
N GLY A 70 -6.49 -10.71 0.31
CA GLY A 70 -6.30 -11.09 1.71
C GLY A 70 -4.83 -11.10 2.13
N GLN A 71 -4.36 -12.22 2.65
CA GLN A 71 -2.96 -12.36 3.11
C GLN A 71 -1.91 -12.36 1.98
N ARG A 72 -2.32 -12.38 0.72
CA ARG A 72 -1.41 -12.29 -0.44
C ARG A 72 -1.09 -10.86 -0.86
N THR A 73 -1.45 -9.90 -0.04
CA THR A 73 -1.09 -8.50 -0.24
C THR A 73 -0.67 -7.85 1.07
N TRP A 74 -0.12 -6.65 1.00
CA TRP A 74 0.32 -5.86 2.14
C TRP A 74 0.05 -4.38 1.88
N VAL A 75 -0.47 -3.69 2.90
CA VAL A 75 -0.74 -2.25 2.87
C VAL A 75 0.18 -1.53 3.84
N ILE A 76 0.99 -0.63 3.31
CA ILE A 76 1.92 0.22 4.08
C ILE A 76 1.43 1.65 3.98
N VAL A 77 1.30 2.34 5.11
CA VAL A 77 0.91 3.75 5.15
C VAL A 77 2.00 4.59 5.78
N TYR A 78 2.29 5.73 5.18
CA TYR A 78 3.26 6.69 5.70
C TYR A 78 2.89 8.13 5.33
N GLY A 79 3.08 9.04 6.27
CA GLY A 79 2.95 10.47 6.04
C GLY A 79 4.17 11.05 5.32
N GLU A 80 4.03 12.25 4.80
CA GLU A 80 5.12 12.94 4.12
C GLU A 80 6.30 13.19 5.07
N CYS A 81 7.51 12.91 4.60
CA CYS A 81 8.73 13.07 5.36
C CYS A 81 9.66 14.08 4.70
N ASN A 82 9.84 15.22 5.34
CA ASN A 82 10.89 16.17 4.98
C ASN A 82 11.74 16.47 6.22
N ARG A 83 12.99 16.00 6.19
CA ARG A 83 13.93 16.19 7.31
C ARG A 83 14.38 17.64 7.48
N TRP A 84 14.41 18.37 6.37
CA TRP A 84 14.97 19.72 6.33
C TRP A 84 13.93 20.80 6.60
N ASP A 85 12.69 20.55 6.19
CA ASP A 85 11.58 21.46 6.41
C ASP A 85 10.32 20.68 6.82
N ARG A 86 10.15 20.54 8.13
CA ARG A 86 8.99 19.84 8.71
C ARG A 86 7.67 20.57 8.47
N ALA A 87 7.73 21.90 8.31
CA ALA A 87 6.54 22.71 8.10
C ALA A 87 5.97 22.56 6.70
N SER A 88 6.78 22.14 5.73
CA SER A 88 6.34 21.89 4.35
C SER A 88 5.64 20.55 4.15
N CYS A 89 5.67 19.64 5.16
CA CYS A 89 5.02 18.34 5.03
C CYS A 89 3.50 18.50 4.96
N ARG A 90 2.90 17.98 3.90
CA ARG A 90 1.44 17.95 3.73
C ARG A 90 0.79 17.11 4.82
N PRO A 91 -0.40 17.51 5.29
CA PRO A 91 -1.06 16.81 6.38
C PRO A 91 -1.57 15.43 5.95
N MET A 92 -1.43 14.45 6.84
CA MET A 92 -2.13 13.17 6.78
C MET A 92 -3.11 13.10 7.95
N LYS A 93 -4.39 12.83 7.68
CA LYS A 93 -5.42 12.72 8.71
C LYS A 93 -5.44 11.32 9.30
N ALA A 94 -5.45 11.21 10.64
CA ALA A 94 -5.53 9.92 11.31
C ALA A 94 -6.79 9.10 10.91
N ASN A 95 -7.90 9.78 10.59
CA ASN A 95 -9.12 9.11 10.16
C ASN A 95 -8.95 8.41 8.79
N TRP A 96 -8.08 8.89 7.91
CA TRP A 96 -7.78 8.18 6.67
C TRP A 96 -7.04 6.86 6.94
N VAL A 97 -6.10 6.90 7.89
CA VAL A 97 -5.36 5.71 8.33
C VAL A 97 -6.31 4.67 8.93
N ARG A 98 -7.22 5.11 9.83
CA ARG A 98 -8.24 4.22 10.43
C ARG A 98 -9.13 3.57 9.37
N ALA A 99 -9.65 4.39 8.44
CA ALA A 99 -10.52 3.90 7.39
C ALA A 99 -9.84 2.86 6.46
N ILE A 100 -8.53 2.99 6.21
CA ILE A 100 -7.78 1.99 5.45
C ILE A 100 -7.56 0.72 6.29
N CYS A 101 -7.20 0.88 7.57
CA CYS A 101 -7.06 -0.24 8.50
C CYS A 101 -8.36 -1.04 8.63
N ASP A 102 -9.50 -0.36 8.72
CA ASP A 102 -10.83 -0.96 8.80
C ASP A 102 -11.20 -1.77 7.54
N GLN A 103 -10.65 -1.42 6.38
CA GLN A 103 -10.80 -2.19 5.15
C GLN A 103 -9.88 -3.43 5.13
N CYS A 104 -8.68 -3.33 5.71
CA CYS A 104 -7.70 -4.40 5.74
C CYS A 104 -8.04 -5.51 6.74
N THR A 105 -8.48 -5.12 7.94
CA THR A 105 -8.67 -6.03 9.08
C THR A 105 -9.63 -7.19 8.78
N PRO A 106 -10.86 -6.97 8.27
CA PRO A 106 -11.79 -8.07 8.01
C PRO A 106 -11.33 -8.96 6.85
N ALA A 107 -10.50 -8.45 5.96
CA ALA A 107 -9.95 -9.20 4.83
C ALA A 107 -8.68 -9.99 5.20
N GLY A 108 -8.15 -9.80 6.41
CA GLY A 108 -6.90 -10.40 6.84
C GLY A 108 -5.67 -9.84 6.13
N ILE A 109 -5.76 -8.64 5.55
CA ILE A 109 -4.63 -7.96 4.90
C ILE A 109 -3.71 -7.41 5.98
N PRO A 110 -2.43 -7.79 6.03
CA PRO A 110 -1.45 -7.17 6.91
C PRO A 110 -1.37 -5.65 6.67
N PHE A 111 -1.46 -4.89 7.76
CA PHE A 111 -1.44 -3.44 7.72
C PHE A 111 -0.24 -2.87 8.50
N PHE A 112 0.50 -1.95 7.89
CA PHE A 112 1.68 -1.35 8.51
C PHE A 112 1.62 0.18 8.46
N LEU A 113 1.45 0.81 9.60
CA LEU A 113 1.64 2.26 9.73
C LEU A 113 3.11 2.56 10.05
N ARG A 114 3.85 3.06 9.08
CA ARG A 114 5.26 3.45 9.25
C ARG A 114 5.40 4.71 10.08
N GLY A 115 4.49 5.68 9.94
CA GLY A 115 4.51 6.91 10.71
C GLY A 115 3.59 8.00 10.15
N MET A 116 3.33 9.00 10.99
CA MET A 116 2.66 10.23 10.61
C MET A 116 3.64 11.18 9.89
N PRO A 117 3.17 12.29 9.28
CA PRO A 117 4.07 13.30 8.71
C PRO A 117 5.13 13.76 9.71
N THR A 118 6.31 14.14 9.23
CA THR A 118 7.44 14.55 10.07
C THR A 118 7.01 15.59 11.11
N GLY A 119 7.32 15.33 12.37
CA GLY A 119 6.96 16.21 13.51
C GLY A 119 5.57 15.96 14.09
N LYS A 120 4.81 14.99 13.58
CA LYS A 120 3.53 14.58 14.15
C LYS A 120 3.64 13.25 14.88
N HIS A 121 2.97 13.16 16.04
CA HIS A 121 2.90 11.90 16.79
C HIS A 121 1.86 10.95 16.19
N ILE A 122 2.15 9.65 16.29
CA ILE A 122 1.16 8.61 15.98
C ILE A 122 0.11 8.63 17.10
N PRO A 123 -1.20 8.70 16.78
CA PRO A 123 -2.25 8.55 17.79
C PRO A 123 -2.11 7.22 18.54
N PRO A 124 -2.45 7.17 19.85
CA PRO A 124 -2.27 5.97 20.69
C PRO A 124 -2.93 4.70 20.11
N ASP A 125 -4.12 4.84 19.53
CA ASP A 125 -4.87 3.74 18.91
C ASP A 125 -4.24 3.19 17.62
N LEU A 126 -3.31 3.93 17.01
CA LEU A 126 -2.62 3.55 15.78
C LEU A 126 -1.18 3.06 16.02
N THR A 127 -0.69 3.12 17.25
CA THR A 127 0.75 2.92 17.55
C THR A 127 1.23 1.49 17.26
N ASN A 128 0.37 0.49 17.40
CA ASN A 128 0.72 -0.93 17.27
C ASN A 128 0.37 -1.53 15.89
N LEU A 129 -0.02 -0.73 14.91
CA LEU A 129 -0.37 -1.17 13.56
C LEU A 129 0.89 -1.44 12.74
N ARG A 130 1.58 -2.56 13.01
CA ARG A 130 2.86 -2.95 12.40
C ARG A 130 2.87 -4.43 12.04
N GLU A 131 1.96 -4.83 11.18
CA GLU A 131 1.85 -6.20 10.71
C GLU A 131 2.73 -6.42 9.48
N PHE A 132 3.37 -7.58 9.43
CA PHE A 132 4.15 -8.03 8.28
C PHE A 132 3.47 -9.22 7.62
N PRO A 133 3.59 -9.35 6.30
CA PRO A 133 3.07 -10.53 5.60
C PRO A 133 3.83 -11.78 6.03
N LYS A 134 3.11 -12.91 6.05
CA LYS A 134 3.71 -14.25 6.17
C LYS A 134 4.02 -14.74 4.76
N LEU A 135 5.28 -14.73 4.38
CA LEU A 135 5.77 -15.17 3.08
C LEU A 135 6.12 -16.65 3.11
#